data_9be38aa4d9d0b2a77325b62fddd14060
#
_entry.id   9be38aa4d9d0b2a77325b62fddd14060
#
_cell.length_a   1.000
_cell.length_b   1.000
_cell.length_c   1.000
_cell.angle_alpha   90.00
_cell.angle_beta   90.00
_cell.angle_gamma   90.00
#
_symmetry.space_group_name_H-M   'P 1'
#
loop_
_entity.id
_entity.type
_entity.pdbx_description
1 polymer ?
#
loop_
_entity_poly.entity_id
_entity_poly.type
_entity_poly.pdbx_seq_one_letter_code
_entity_poly.pdbx_strand_id
1 'polypeptide(L)'
;MKKILLLLIFSQIIAQEALNETIVFESRNPFSFEEVITDLDNQETQIVTGTLGFPADFDTEKKYPLIVGVAGSLNWGPHHLKYLEMYRSLGFATFQLQSFDSRDIQSTVGSQVEVTSAMMILDSYLALETLSTHPNIDINNVG
;
A
#
# COMPACT_ATOMS: atom_id res chain seq x y z
N MET A 1 2.87 35.49 -23.09
CA MET A 1 3.74 34.33 -22.85
C MET A 1 3.85 33.93 -21.39
N LYS A 2 3.98 34.84 -20.39
CA LYS A 2 4.07 34.46 -18.94
C LYS A 2 2.83 33.73 -18.36
N LYS A 3 1.61 34.02 -18.84
CA LYS A 3 0.36 33.38 -18.35
C LYS A 3 0.19 31.93 -18.81
N ILE A 4 0.72 31.55 -19.97
CA ILE A 4 0.65 30.20 -20.52
C ILE A 4 1.60 29.26 -19.74
N LEU A 5 2.78 29.77 -19.34
CA LEU A 5 3.75 28.99 -18.54
C LEU A 5 3.23 28.65 -17.14
N LEU A 6 2.49 29.59 -16.51
CA LEU A 6 1.89 29.37 -15.19
C LEU A 6 0.77 28.31 -15.22
N LEU A 7 -0.02 28.26 -16.29
CA LEU A 7 -1.07 27.26 -16.49
C LEU A 7 -0.49 25.84 -16.69
N LEU A 8 0.64 25.72 -17.39
CA LEU A 8 1.31 24.44 -17.59
C LEU A 8 1.93 23.90 -16.30
N ILE A 9 2.47 24.76 -15.45
CA ILE A 9 3.01 24.35 -14.13
C ILE A 9 1.87 23.89 -13.21
N PHE A 10 0.73 24.56 -13.22
CA PHE A 10 -0.43 24.15 -12.41
C PHE A 10 -1.02 22.82 -12.87
N SER A 11 -1.06 22.53 -14.17
CA SER A 11 -1.55 21.25 -14.69
C SER A 11 -0.62 20.08 -14.33
N GLN A 12 0.69 20.33 -14.26
CA GLN A 12 1.64 19.29 -13.85
C GLN A 12 1.57 18.96 -12.34
N ILE A 13 1.33 19.96 -11.50
CA ILE A 13 1.16 19.75 -10.05
C ILE A 13 -0.11 18.91 -9.77
N ILE A 14 -1.21 19.18 -10.45
CA ILE A 14 -2.47 18.43 -10.29
C ILE A 14 -2.31 16.99 -10.81
N ALA A 15 -1.57 16.77 -11.90
CA ALA A 15 -1.31 15.43 -12.42
C ALA A 15 -0.44 14.59 -11.45
N GLN A 16 0.48 15.21 -10.71
CA GLN A 16 1.36 14.51 -9.78
C GLN A 16 0.64 14.11 -8.49
N GLU A 17 -0.34 14.88 -8.02
CA GLU A 17 -1.19 14.49 -6.87
C GLU A 17 -2.14 13.33 -7.19
N ALA A 18 -2.55 13.19 -8.44
CA ALA A 18 -3.43 12.10 -8.89
C ALA A 18 -2.73 10.73 -9.01
N LEU A 19 -1.39 10.68 -8.89
CA LEU A 19 -0.61 9.44 -9.04
C LEU A 19 -0.53 8.59 -7.77
N ASN A 20 -0.97 9.11 -6.62
CA ASN A 20 -0.94 8.38 -5.35
C ASN A 20 -2.30 8.50 -4.64
N GLU A 21 -2.80 7.39 -4.16
CA GLU A 21 -4.03 7.29 -3.41
C GLU A 21 -3.78 6.66 -2.06
N THR A 22 -4.43 7.16 -1.00
CA THR A 22 -4.46 6.50 0.29
C THR A 22 -5.64 5.53 0.32
N ILE A 23 -5.32 4.25 0.48
CA ILE A 23 -6.31 3.18 0.65
C ILE A 23 -6.44 2.90 2.14
N VAL A 24 -7.67 2.82 2.62
CA VAL A 24 -8.00 2.55 4.03
C VAL A 24 -8.89 1.33 4.09
N PHE A 25 -8.59 0.38 4.96
CA PHE A 25 -9.40 -0.82 5.15
C PHE A 25 -9.36 -1.30 6.59
N GLU A 26 -10.36 -2.10 6.96
CA GLU A 26 -10.43 -2.75 8.27
C GLU A 26 -9.63 -4.05 8.27
N SER A 27 -8.82 -4.27 9.30
CA SER A 27 -8.09 -5.48 9.60
C SER A 27 -8.29 -5.86 11.06
N ARG A 28 -7.49 -6.82 11.55
CA ARG A 28 -7.50 -7.30 12.93
C ARG A 28 -6.07 -7.41 13.47
N ASN A 29 -5.96 -7.65 14.79
CA ASN A 29 -4.69 -7.80 15.48
C ASN A 29 -4.45 -9.23 15.98
N PRO A 30 -4.47 -10.28 15.13
CA PRO A 30 -4.16 -11.64 15.56
C PRO A 30 -2.69 -11.75 15.94
N PHE A 31 -2.42 -12.40 17.06
CA PHE A 31 -1.04 -12.67 17.49
C PHE A 31 -0.39 -13.79 16.67
N SER A 32 -1.16 -14.78 16.26
CA SER A 32 -0.70 -15.98 15.57
C SER A 32 -1.53 -16.34 14.33
N PHE A 33 -1.00 -17.22 13.50
CA PHE A 33 -1.75 -17.79 12.38
C PHE A 33 -2.92 -18.68 12.81
N GLU A 34 -2.82 -19.29 14.01
CA GLU A 34 -3.91 -20.05 14.58
C GLU A 34 -5.12 -19.15 14.81
N GLU A 35 -4.91 -17.95 15.40
CA GLU A 35 -5.98 -16.98 15.61
C GLU A 35 -6.57 -16.45 14.31
N VAL A 36 -5.76 -16.26 13.25
CA VAL A 36 -6.27 -15.91 11.93
C VAL A 36 -7.26 -16.95 11.39
N ILE A 37 -7.00 -18.25 11.66
CA ILE A 37 -7.79 -19.35 11.10
C ILE A 37 -8.99 -19.69 12.00
N THR A 38 -8.85 -19.61 13.31
CA THR A 38 -9.82 -20.18 14.26
C THR A 38 -10.59 -19.15 15.07
N ASP A 39 -10.11 -17.91 15.18
CA ASP A 39 -10.64 -16.92 16.12
C ASP A 39 -10.55 -15.47 15.60
N LEU A 40 -10.56 -15.28 14.29
CA LEU A 40 -10.37 -13.96 13.69
C LEU A 40 -11.47 -12.94 14.07
N ASP A 41 -12.71 -13.40 14.16
CA ASP A 41 -13.86 -12.53 14.46
C ASP A 41 -13.80 -11.93 15.88
N ASN A 42 -13.09 -12.57 16.80
CA ASN A 42 -12.92 -12.09 18.17
C ASN A 42 -11.68 -11.22 18.36
N GLN A 43 -10.83 -11.09 17.33
CA GLN A 43 -9.65 -10.23 17.41
C GLN A 43 -10.02 -8.76 17.36
N GLU A 44 -9.19 -7.91 18.01
CA GLU A 44 -9.37 -6.46 18.00
C GLU A 44 -9.32 -5.91 16.58
N THR A 45 -10.29 -5.04 16.25
CA THR A 45 -10.34 -4.34 14.96
C THR A 45 -9.22 -3.33 14.84
N GLN A 46 -8.56 -3.30 13.69
CA GLN A 46 -7.51 -2.36 13.33
C GLN A 46 -7.82 -1.69 11.99
N ILE A 47 -7.78 -0.37 11.97
CA ILE A 47 -7.79 0.36 10.70
C ILE A 47 -6.38 0.39 10.15
N VAL A 48 -6.21 -0.15 8.96
CA VAL A 48 -4.92 -0.21 8.26
C VAL A 48 -4.97 0.66 7.02
N THR A 49 -3.86 1.30 6.72
CA THR A 49 -3.71 2.15 5.54
C THR A 49 -2.59 1.64 4.64
N GLY A 50 -2.60 2.12 3.41
CA GLY A 50 -1.50 1.97 2.47
C GLY A 50 -1.55 3.02 1.39
N THR A 51 -0.44 3.20 0.69
CA THR A 51 -0.33 4.14 -0.43
C THR A 51 -0.31 3.36 -1.73
N LEU A 52 -1.35 3.54 -2.55
CA LEU A 52 -1.42 3.05 -3.92
C LEU A 52 -0.77 4.08 -4.84
N GLY A 53 0.26 3.69 -5.57
CA GLY A 53 0.96 4.54 -6.53
C GLY A 53 0.95 3.95 -7.93
N PHE A 54 0.83 4.81 -8.94
CA PHE A 54 0.79 4.44 -10.34
C PHE A 54 2.03 4.92 -11.11
N PRO A 55 2.30 4.37 -12.32
CA PRO A 55 3.32 4.90 -13.23
C PRO A 55 3.10 6.37 -13.57
N ALA A 56 4.17 7.07 -13.97
CA ALA A 56 4.10 8.49 -14.33
C ALA A 56 3.23 8.78 -15.58
N ASP A 57 3.06 7.78 -16.45
CA ASP A 57 2.20 7.78 -17.63
C ASP A 57 0.82 7.15 -17.36
N PHE A 58 0.32 7.29 -16.12
CA PHE A 58 -0.95 6.75 -15.69
C PHE A 58 -2.10 7.09 -16.65
N ASP A 59 -2.87 6.08 -17.00
CA ASP A 59 -4.02 6.16 -17.89
C ASP A 59 -5.25 5.55 -17.19
N THR A 60 -6.27 6.34 -16.97
CA THR A 60 -7.50 5.94 -16.26
C THR A 60 -8.29 4.84 -16.96
N GLU A 61 -8.05 4.60 -18.24
CA GLU A 61 -8.72 3.56 -19.03
C GLU A 61 -7.98 2.20 -18.95
N LYS A 62 -6.81 2.16 -18.30
CA LYS A 62 -5.98 0.94 -18.17
C LYS A 62 -6.08 0.31 -16.81
N LYS A 63 -5.82 -0.99 -16.78
CA LYS A 63 -5.53 -1.76 -15.57
C LYS A 63 -4.04 -2.06 -15.50
N TYR A 64 -3.48 -1.93 -14.32
CA TYR A 64 -2.05 -2.13 -14.05
C TYR A 64 -1.82 -3.36 -13.19
N PRO A 65 -0.84 -4.19 -13.52
CA PRO A 65 -0.40 -5.24 -12.60
C PRO A 65 0.11 -4.61 -11.32
N LEU A 66 -0.09 -5.28 -10.19
CA LEU A 66 0.14 -4.73 -8.85
C LEU A 66 1.34 -5.39 -8.17
N ILE A 67 2.21 -4.58 -7.57
CA ILE A 67 3.22 -5.04 -6.60
C ILE A 67 2.81 -4.57 -5.21
N VAL A 68 2.59 -5.52 -4.30
CA VAL A 68 2.32 -5.22 -2.88
C VAL A 68 3.65 -5.26 -2.12
N GLY A 69 4.06 -4.12 -1.60
CA GLY A 69 5.22 -4.00 -0.74
C GLY A 69 4.83 -4.15 0.73
N VAL A 70 5.54 -5.00 1.45
CA VAL A 70 5.39 -5.22 2.90
C VAL A 70 6.71 -4.90 3.58
N ALA A 71 6.67 -4.08 4.62
CA ALA A 71 7.86 -3.70 5.37
C ALA A 71 8.39 -4.85 6.23
N GLY A 72 9.70 -4.85 6.48
CA GLY A 72 10.32 -5.72 7.50
C GLY A 72 10.32 -5.09 8.90
N SER A 73 11.01 -5.72 9.85
CA SER A 73 11.01 -5.34 11.29
C SER A 73 11.46 -3.91 11.59
N LEU A 74 12.11 -3.23 10.66
CA LEU A 74 12.53 -1.83 10.77
C LEU A 74 11.56 -0.85 10.09
N ASN A 75 10.35 -1.34 9.71
CA ASN A 75 9.40 -0.56 8.93
C ASN A 75 9.98 -0.10 7.56
N TRP A 76 9.37 0.90 6.92
CA TRP A 76 9.78 1.38 5.62
C TRP A 76 11.05 2.22 5.69
N GLY A 77 12.08 1.81 4.93
CA GLY A 77 13.30 2.59 4.75
C GLY A 77 13.39 3.18 3.33
N PRO A 78 14.26 4.19 3.10
CA PRO A 78 14.39 4.87 1.80
C PRO A 78 14.73 3.94 0.63
N HIS A 79 15.43 2.84 0.88
CA HIS A 79 15.77 1.86 -0.15
C HIS A 79 14.53 1.07 -0.62
N HIS A 80 13.58 0.77 0.27
CA HIS A 80 12.32 0.11 -0.11
C HIS A 80 11.49 1.00 -1.04
N LEU A 81 11.42 2.31 -0.74
CA LEU A 81 10.69 3.28 -1.56
C LEU A 81 11.29 3.38 -2.97
N LYS A 82 12.61 3.28 -3.11
CA LYS A 82 13.28 3.21 -4.41
C LYS A 82 12.89 1.97 -5.22
N TYR A 83 12.67 0.83 -4.57
CA TYR A 83 12.17 -0.36 -5.26
C TYR A 83 10.74 -0.16 -5.77
N LEU A 84 9.84 0.42 -4.95
CA LEU A 84 8.49 0.74 -5.41
C LEU A 84 8.51 1.71 -6.60
N GLU A 85 9.39 2.71 -6.55
CA GLU A 85 9.58 3.67 -7.65
C GLU A 85 10.10 2.98 -8.92
N MET A 86 11.06 2.06 -8.78
CA MET A 86 11.55 1.23 -9.89
C MET A 86 10.41 0.41 -10.51
N TYR A 87 9.57 -0.27 -9.73
CA TYR A 87 8.44 -1.02 -10.26
C TYR A 87 7.45 -0.12 -11.00
N ARG A 88 7.14 1.07 -10.48
CA ARG A 88 6.31 2.04 -11.20
C ARG A 88 6.92 2.46 -12.52
N SER A 89 8.25 2.65 -12.59
CA SER A 89 8.94 2.97 -13.84
C SER A 89 8.88 1.85 -14.88
N LEU A 90 8.59 0.62 -14.45
CA LEU A 90 8.40 -0.56 -15.30
C LEU A 90 6.92 -0.79 -15.68
N GLY A 91 6.02 0.12 -15.30
CA GLY A 91 4.61 0.05 -15.67
C GLY A 91 3.71 -0.70 -14.67
N PHE A 92 4.17 -0.97 -13.45
CA PHE A 92 3.37 -1.58 -12.39
C PHE A 92 2.71 -0.51 -11.52
N ALA A 93 1.50 -0.77 -11.04
CA ALA A 93 1.01 -0.13 -9.83
C ALA A 93 1.74 -0.72 -8.61
N THR A 94 1.90 0.08 -7.57
CA THR A 94 2.53 -0.37 -6.32
C THR A 94 1.65 -0.03 -5.13
N PHE A 95 1.55 -0.94 -4.17
CA PHE A 95 0.87 -0.69 -2.91
C PHE A 95 1.87 -0.80 -1.75
N GLN A 96 2.09 0.32 -1.08
CA GLN A 96 2.93 0.40 0.12
C GLN A 96 2.04 0.14 1.33
N LEU A 97 2.03 -1.08 1.84
CA LEU A 97 1.27 -1.46 3.02
C LEU A 97 1.90 -0.87 4.30
N GLN A 98 1.11 -0.20 5.12
CA GLN A 98 1.56 0.50 6.32
C GLN A 98 1.11 -0.20 7.62
N SER A 99 1.37 -1.50 7.75
CA SER A 99 0.99 -2.31 8.93
C SER A 99 1.55 -1.75 10.24
N PHE A 100 2.76 -1.21 10.22
CA PHE A 100 3.45 -0.63 11.37
C PHE A 100 2.87 0.73 11.76
N ASP A 101 2.85 1.68 10.81
CA ASP A 101 2.38 3.05 11.06
C ASP A 101 0.90 3.08 11.44
N SER A 102 0.10 2.15 10.90
CA SER A 102 -1.31 1.98 11.26
C SER A 102 -1.53 1.53 12.71
N ARG A 103 -0.49 1.05 13.38
CA ARG A 103 -0.47 0.62 14.79
C ARG A 103 0.40 1.51 15.68
N ASP A 104 0.85 2.66 15.17
CA ASP A 104 1.78 3.58 15.85
C ASP A 104 3.11 2.94 16.28
N ILE A 105 3.55 1.89 15.57
CA ILE A 105 4.78 1.14 15.85
C ILE A 105 5.85 1.53 14.84
N GLN A 106 7.03 1.90 15.32
CA GLN A 106 8.15 2.30 14.45
C GLN A 106 9.05 1.11 14.07
N SER A 107 9.17 0.12 14.95
CA SER A 107 10.04 -1.03 14.74
C SER A 107 9.67 -2.16 15.70
N THR A 108 9.81 -3.40 15.23
CA THR A 108 9.68 -4.61 16.08
C THR A 108 11.02 -5.30 16.32
N VAL A 109 12.14 -4.61 16.09
CA VAL A 109 13.46 -5.15 16.44
C VAL A 109 13.58 -5.31 17.96
N GLY A 110 13.76 -6.55 18.39
CA GLY A 110 13.85 -6.91 19.82
C GLY A 110 12.51 -7.28 20.49
N SER A 111 11.37 -6.98 19.86
CA SER A 111 10.02 -7.34 20.34
C SER A 111 9.09 -7.53 19.15
N GLN A 112 8.97 -8.76 18.63
CA GLN A 112 8.14 -9.04 17.44
C GLN A 112 6.68 -9.38 17.80
N VAL A 113 6.17 -8.83 18.88
CA VAL A 113 4.82 -9.09 19.39
C VAL A 113 3.82 -7.98 19.10
N GLU A 114 4.29 -6.78 18.80
CA GLU A 114 3.45 -5.59 18.57
C GLU A 114 2.90 -5.54 17.14
N VAL A 115 3.72 -5.98 16.15
CA VAL A 115 3.28 -6.25 14.78
C VAL A 115 3.82 -7.61 14.40
N THR A 116 2.95 -8.61 14.40
CA THR A 116 3.32 -10.00 14.11
C THR A 116 3.32 -10.30 12.62
N SER A 117 3.95 -11.40 12.22
CA SER A 117 3.84 -11.87 10.82
C SER A 117 2.39 -12.24 10.46
N ALA A 118 1.59 -12.68 11.42
CA ALA A 118 0.19 -12.99 11.22
C ALA A 118 -0.61 -11.72 10.86
N MET A 119 -0.38 -10.62 11.59
CA MET A 119 -0.99 -9.30 11.26
C MET A 119 -0.59 -8.84 9.86
N MET A 120 0.71 -8.86 9.53
CA MET A 120 1.18 -8.37 8.22
C MET A 120 0.63 -9.18 7.05
N ILE A 121 0.52 -10.50 7.20
CA ILE A 121 -0.06 -11.37 6.16
C ILE A 121 -1.56 -11.12 6.04
N LEU A 122 -2.29 -11.04 7.16
CA LEU A 122 -3.71 -10.70 7.16
C LEU A 122 -3.95 -9.34 6.47
N ASP A 123 -3.21 -8.31 6.88
CA ASP A 123 -3.29 -6.97 6.26
C ASP A 123 -3.06 -7.03 4.74
N SER A 124 -2.10 -7.86 4.29
CA SER A 124 -1.80 -8.01 2.87
C SER A 124 -2.97 -8.61 2.09
N TYR A 125 -3.61 -9.65 2.63
CA TYR A 125 -4.78 -10.28 2.00
C TYR A 125 -6.00 -9.35 1.97
N LEU A 126 -6.26 -8.63 3.05
CA LEU A 126 -7.38 -7.67 3.13
C LEU A 126 -7.14 -6.44 2.23
N ALA A 127 -5.87 -6.02 2.10
CA ALA A 127 -5.49 -5.02 1.11
C ALA A 127 -5.78 -5.50 -0.32
N LEU A 128 -5.43 -6.74 -0.67
CA LEU A 128 -5.74 -7.31 -1.99
C LEU A 128 -7.25 -7.40 -2.23
N GLU A 129 -8.04 -7.79 -1.24
CA GLU A 129 -9.50 -7.81 -1.32
C GLU A 129 -10.04 -6.40 -1.62
N THR A 130 -9.58 -5.40 -0.88
CA THR A 130 -9.97 -4.00 -1.08
C THR A 130 -9.56 -3.49 -2.47
N LEU A 131 -8.33 -3.75 -2.89
CA LEU A 131 -7.80 -3.34 -4.20
C LEU A 131 -8.42 -4.09 -5.37
N SER A 132 -9.03 -5.26 -5.14
CA SER A 132 -9.71 -6.03 -6.19
C SER A 132 -10.86 -5.28 -6.85
N THR A 133 -11.46 -4.31 -6.14
CA THR A 133 -12.53 -3.46 -6.64
C THR A 133 -12.05 -2.18 -7.32
N HIS A 134 -10.75 -1.88 -7.26
CA HIS A 134 -10.18 -0.67 -7.84
C HIS A 134 -10.18 -0.74 -9.38
N PRO A 135 -10.72 0.27 -10.09
CA PRO A 135 -10.92 0.22 -11.54
C PRO A 135 -9.61 0.04 -12.34
N ASN A 136 -8.50 0.57 -11.83
CA ASN A 136 -7.22 0.56 -12.52
C ASN A 136 -6.26 -0.54 -12.04
N ILE A 137 -6.68 -1.48 -11.21
CA ILE A 137 -5.85 -2.62 -10.78
C ILE A 137 -6.23 -3.89 -11.52
N ASP A 138 -5.22 -4.58 -12.06
CA ASP A 138 -5.34 -5.93 -12.57
C ASP A 138 -5.02 -6.93 -11.46
N ILE A 139 -6.05 -7.32 -10.72
CA ILE A 139 -5.93 -8.22 -9.56
C ILE A 139 -5.52 -9.65 -9.95
N ASN A 140 -5.53 -10.00 -11.23
CA ASN A 140 -5.06 -11.31 -11.68
C ASN A 140 -3.53 -11.34 -11.89
N ASN A 141 -2.87 -10.19 -11.83
CA ASN A 141 -1.43 -10.03 -12.00
C ASN A 141 -0.85 -9.28 -10.79
N VAL A 142 -0.64 -10.01 -9.69
CA VAL A 142 -0.14 -9.49 -8.40
C VAL A 142 1.16 -10.18 -8.02
N GLY A 143 2.11 -9.42 -7.52
CA GLY A 143 3.37 -9.89 -6.97
C GLY A 143 3.74 -9.21 -5.65
#